data_7b56e0b714c9f3b727e80ee40b26f513
#
_entry.id   7b56e0b714c9f3b727e80ee40b26f513
#
_cell.length_a   1.000
_cell.length_b   1.000
_cell.length_c   1.000
_cell.angle_alpha   90.00
_cell.angle_beta   90.00
_cell.angle_gamma   90.00
#
_symmetry.space_group_name_H-M   'P 1'
#
loop_
_entity.id
_entity.type
_entity.pdbx_description
1 polymer ?
#
loop_
_entity_poly.entity_id
_entity_poly.type
_entity_poly.pdbx_seq_one_letter_code
_entity_poly.pdbx_strand_id
1 'polypeptide(L)' 'HRYLWSSYDAEADVLYVNFKKPSHADDSELTDDDIIIRYEGEEVVGLTILHASRR' A
#
# COMPACT_ATOMS: atom_id res chain seq x y z
N HIS A 1 -8.29 -16.35 8.08
CA HIS A 1 -8.06 -16.31 6.66
C HIS A 1 -7.95 -14.89 6.13
N ARG A 2 -6.90 -14.59 5.44
CA ARG A 2 -6.72 -13.21 5.05
C ARG A 2 -6.34 -13.07 3.59
N TYR A 3 -6.71 -11.95 3.06
CA TYR A 3 -6.35 -11.53 1.74
C TYR A 3 -5.02 -10.83 1.74
N LEU A 4 -4.23 -11.12 0.73
CA LEU A 4 -3.04 -10.37 0.49
C LEU A 4 -2.73 -10.49 -0.99
N TRP A 5 -2.68 -9.36 -1.68
CA TRP A 5 -2.19 -9.41 -3.05
C TRP A 5 -1.42 -8.15 -3.35
N SER A 6 -0.50 -8.26 -4.28
CA SER A 6 0.35 -7.14 -4.64
C SER A 6 0.36 -6.96 -6.14
N SER A 7 0.70 -5.76 -6.54
CA SER A 7 0.79 -5.40 -7.94
C SER A 7 1.94 -4.41 -8.08
N TYR A 8 2.77 -4.61 -9.08
CA TYR A 8 3.92 -3.75 -9.28
C TYR A 8 3.76 -2.97 -10.58
N ASP A 9 3.93 -1.65 -10.50
CA ASP A 9 3.91 -0.77 -11.65
C ASP A 9 5.34 -0.41 -11.99
N ALA A 10 5.90 -1.08 -13.00
CA ALA A 10 7.29 -0.90 -13.35
C ALA A 10 7.58 0.50 -13.90
N GLU A 11 6.60 1.11 -14.52
CA GLU A 11 6.78 2.42 -15.11
C GLU A 11 6.94 3.50 -14.05
N ALA A 12 6.14 3.39 -12.99
CA ALA A 12 6.19 4.32 -11.89
C ALA A 12 7.12 3.85 -10.77
N ASP A 13 7.57 2.61 -10.83
CA ASP A 13 8.39 1.97 -9.81
C ASP A 13 7.68 1.96 -8.46
N VAL A 14 6.43 1.54 -8.47
CA VAL A 14 5.57 1.54 -7.30
C VAL A 14 5.01 0.16 -7.09
N LEU A 15 5.11 -0.32 -5.85
CA LEU A 15 4.54 -1.60 -5.46
C LEU A 15 3.31 -1.34 -4.60
N TYR A 16 2.18 -1.91 -5.01
CA TYR A 16 0.94 -1.82 -4.26
C TYR A 16 0.70 -3.14 -3.54
N VAL A 17 0.46 -3.06 -2.25
CA VAL A 17 0.14 -4.22 -1.42
C VAL A 17 -1.20 -3.98 -0.78
N ASN A 18 -2.11 -4.94 -0.91
CA ASN A 18 -3.45 -4.82 -0.35
C ASN A 18 -3.72 -5.99 0.59
N PHE A 19 -4.23 -5.68 1.77
CA PHE A 19 -4.51 -6.67 2.80
C PHE A 19 -5.97 -7.01 2.92
N LYS A 20 -6.83 -6.20 2.30
CA LYS A 20 -8.25 -6.33 2.48
C LYS A 20 -8.96 -5.96 1.19
N LYS A 21 -9.97 -6.72 0.85
CA LYS A 21 -10.72 -6.46 -0.35
C LYS A 21 -12.22 -6.46 -0.05
N PRO A 22 -12.96 -5.47 -0.49
CA PRO A 22 -12.46 -4.29 -1.20
C PRO A 22 -11.72 -3.38 -0.26
N SER A 23 -10.69 -2.72 -0.75
CA SER A 23 -9.99 -1.75 0.07
C SER A 23 -10.64 -0.39 -0.12
N HIS A 24 -11.02 0.20 0.98
CA HIS A 24 -11.76 1.44 0.99
C HIS A 24 -11.09 2.37 1.98
N ALA A 25 -9.99 2.94 1.57
CA ALA A 25 -9.17 3.72 2.47
C ALA A 25 -9.84 5.04 2.83
N ASP A 26 -9.96 5.31 4.11
CA ASP A 26 -10.47 6.57 4.62
C ASP A 26 -9.37 7.59 4.79
N ASP A 27 -8.15 7.12 4.99
CA ASP A 27 -7.04 7.99 5.33
C ASP A 27 -5.75 7.35 4.85
N SER A 28 -4.71 8.16 4.74
CA SER A 28 -3.42 7.65 4.33
C SER A 28 -2.33 8.47 4.99
N GLU A 29 -1.16 7.88 5.11
CA GLU A 29 -0.02 8.51 5.75
C GLU A 29 1.24 8.18 4.96
N LEU A 30 2.02 9.20 4.64
CA LEU A 30 3.31 9.01 3.96
C LEU A 30 4.41 8.96 5.01
N THR A 31 5.16 7.87 5.01
CA THR A 31 6.26 7.71 5.95
C THR A 31 7.54 8.31 5.38
N ASP A 32 8.57 8.39 6.22
CA ASP A 32 9.88 8.91 5.79
C ASP A 32 10.57 7.96 4.81
N ASP A 33 10.09 6.73 4.71
CA ASP A 33 10.69 5.73 3.82
C ASP A 33 9.98 5.67 2.47
N ASP A 34 9.16 6.67 2.14
CA ASP A 34 8.41 6.73 0.89
C ASP A 34 7.42 5.58 0.78
N ILE A 35 6.78 5.28 1.89
CA ILE A 35 5.72 4.28 1.93
C ILE A 35 4.44 4.99 2.33
N ILE A 36 3.39 4.81 1.54
CA ILE A 36 2.09 5.35 1.87
C ILE A 36 1.27 4.24 2.50
N ILE A 37 0.88 4.45 3.75
CA ILE A 37 0.08 3.49 4.49
C ILE A 37 -1.37 3.93 4.38
N ARG A 38 -2.24 3.04 3.92
CA ARG A 38 -3.65 3.35 3.78
C ARG A 38 -4.45 2.69 4.88
N TYR A 39 -5.35 3.46 5.47
CA TYR A 39 -6.14 3.03 6.61
C TYR A 39 -7.63 3.04 6.31
N GLU A 40 -8.34 2.13 6.93
CA GLU A 40 -9.78 2.19 7.02
C GLU A 40 -10.12 2.21 8.50
N GLY A 41 -10.50 3.39 9.03
CA GLY A 41 -10.61 3.55 10.46
C GLY A 41 -9.26 3.42 11.11
N GLU A 42 -9.09 2.42 11.98
CA GLU A 42 -7.83 2.17 12.64
C GLU A 42 -7.08 0.98 12.03
N GLU A 43 -7.61 0.45 10.96
CA GLU A 43 -7.05 -0.75 10.36
C GLU A 43 -6.25 -0.40 9.11
N VAL A 44 -5.06 -0.98 8.99
CA VAL A 44 -4.24 -0.82 7.79
C VAL A 44 -4.81 -1.73 6.72
N VAL A 45 -5.20 -1.16 5.58
CA VAL A 45 -5.80 -1.95 4.51
C VAL A 45 -4.88 -2.10 3.32
N GLY A 46 -3.82 -1.33 3.24
CA GLY A 46 -2.89 -1.46 2.12
C GLY A 46 -1.69 -0.56 2.28
N LEU A 47 -0.69 -0.84 1.45
CA LEU A 47 0.54 -0.06 1.40
C LEU A 47 0.83 0.28 -0.04
N THR A 48 1.42 1.46 -0.26
CA THR A 48 1.96 1.84 -1.55
C THR A 48 3.42 2.17 -1.33
N ILE A 49 4.30 1.38 -1.93
CA ILE A 49 5.74 1.52 -1.72
C ILE A 49 6.33 2.20 -2.94
N LEU A 50 6.80 3.43 -2.74
CA LEU A 50 7.40 4.21 -3.80
C LEU A 50 8.85 3.82 -3.97
N HIS A 51 9.35 3.93 -5.19
CA HIS A 51 10.74 3.59 -5.53
C HIS A 51 11.08 2.16 -5.10
N ALA A 52 10.17 1.23 -5.40
CA ALA A 52 10.26 -0.12 -4.86
C ALA A 52 11.53 -0.84 -5.28
N SER A 53 12.02 -0.61 -6.49
CA SER A 53 13.21 -1.30 -6.98
C SER A 53 14.50 -0.78 -6.37
N ARG A 54 14.42 0.32 -5.63
CA ARG A 54 15.61 0.95 -5.03
C ARG A 54 15.76 0.64 -3.56
N ARG A 55 14.94 -0.24 -3.04
CA ARG A 55 14.93 -0.56 -1.62
C ARG A 55 15.74 -1.80 -1.31
#